data_fa4f25775b185710fcb17d19b7d65090
#
_entry.id   fa4f25775b185710fcb17d19b7d65090
#
_cell.length_a   1.000
_cell.length_b   1.000
_cell.length_c   1.000
_cell.angle_alpha   90.00
_cell.angle_beta   90.00
_cell.angle_gamma   90.00
#
_symmetry.space_group_name_H-M   'P 1'
#
loop_
_entity.id
_entity.type
_entity.pdbx_description
1 polymer ?
#
loop_
_entity_poly.entity_id
_entity_poly.type
_entity_poly.pdbx_seq_one_letter_code
_entity_poly.pdbx_strand_id
1 'polypeptide(L)'
;MESSVRIKKQHLVVMQYPGRGHINPVMNFCKLLTTKFLVKDDIRITFVVIEEWLGFIESSSESRLPSQIQLRSIPNVVPSELVRGLDPGGFFLAVQTKMEDPFEKLMDQLQEDDDDTTMVVTTIIADTTLPWLVTVGDRRCIPVISLWPMSPSVFSIYNHLDLLVQNGHYPVDSSSECGDELVDYIAGVSPIRLADMPSVLKRSAQQFLSNIKESIAAAHKAKCLLFTTYHELEPQVIESLMKLLPLPIYSIGPSIPISIALADACDTTGVHNNMNMEEQYYLKWLGSQPENSVLYVSFGSFLSASSEQMEEILAGLRESGVRYLLVSRGGQGHANNSVADGDADNEMTNAQSLVVPWCGQLRVLCHSSVGGVYAGVPMLTFPVSMEQPFNSKLIVDDWKIGMRVMKENRMVKREEIAMTVTKFMNLNADDEESKEMRARANKFKTSSRQALANSGSSTTNVDHFIRNILQYHS
;
A
#
# COMPACT_ATOMS: atom_id res chain seq x y z
N MET A 1 27.20 -33.30 -17.77
CA MET A 1 27.56 -31.91 -18.09
C MET A 1 26.25 -31.13 -18.01
N GLU A 2 25.98 -30.56 -16.86
CA GLU A 2 24.87 -29.62 -16.72
C GLU A 2 25.26 -28.38 -17.52
N SER A 3 24.52 -28.10 -18.57
CA SER A 3 24.60 -26.85 -19.29
C SER A 3 24.19 -25.76 -18.30
N SER A 4 25.17 -25.00 -17.80
CA SER A 4 24.90 -23.78 -17.06
C SER A 4 24.10 -22.86 -17.98
N VAL A 5 22.79 -22.77 -17.75
CA VAL A 5 21.93 -21.79 -18.40
C VAL A 5 22.50 -20.42 -17.98
N ARG A 6 23.16 -19.73 -18.90
CA ARG A 6 23.72 -18.41 -18.66
C ARG A 6 22.53 -17.46 -18.47
N ILE A 7 22.32 -16.99 -17.26
CA ILE A 7 21.28 -16.01 -16.95
C ILE A 7 21.57 -14.75 -17.77
N LYS A 8 20.60 -14.33 -18.59
CA LYS A 8 20.72 -13.12 -19.40
C LYS A 8 20.67 -11.91 -18.47
N LYS A 9 21.61 -10.98 -18.60
CA LYS A 9 21.60 -9.73 -17.83
C LYS A 9 20.30 -8.98 -18.01
N GLN A 10 19.73 -8.44 -16.94
CA GLN A 10 18.45 -7.74 -16.90
C GLN A 10 18.62 -6.29 -16.45
N HIS A 11 18.17 -5.34 -17.26
CA HIS A 11 18.02 -3.96 -16.84
C HIS A 11 16.55 -3.59 -16.76
N LEU A 12 16.03 -3.46 -15.54
CA LEU A 12 14.63 -3.13 -15.29
C LEU A 12 14.50 -1.63 -15.02
N VAL A 13 13.65 -0.94 -15.75
CA VAL A 13 13.22 0.42 -15.42
C VAL A 13 11.87 0.35 -14.70
N VAL A 14 11.79 0.91 -13.51
CA VAL A 14 10.62 0.80 -12.62
C VAL A 14 10.05 2.19 -12.38
N MET A 15 8.81 2.43 -12.76
CA MET A 15 8.11 3.70 -12.55
C MET A 15 6.77 3.48 -11.87
N GLN A 16 6.54 4.21 -10.78
CA GLN A 16 5.35 4.07 -9.95
C GLN A 16 4.57 5.38 -9.86
N TYR A 17 3.28 5.27 -9.58
CA TYR A 17 2.46 6.42 -9.22
C TYR A 17 3.11 7.14 -8.01
N PRO A 18 3.21 8.49 -8.05
CA PRO A 18 3.94 9.23 -7.02
C PRO A 18 3.18 9.30 -5.69
N GLY A 19 3.12 8.16 -5.01
CA GLY A 19 2.45 8.00 -3.72
C GLY A 19 3.06 6.87 -2.89
N ARG A 20 3.04 7.03 -1.56
CA ARG A 20 3.68 6.08 -0.61
C ARG A 20 3.15 4.65 -0.75
N GLY A 21 1.83 4.51 -0.96
CA GLY A 21 1.18 3.22 -1.14
C GLY A 21 1.59 2.49 -2.42
N HIS A 22 2.17 3.20 -3.40
CA HIS A 22 2.66 2.66 -4.65
C HIS A 22 4.19 2.47 -4.62
N ILE A 23 4.93 3.49 -4.22
CA ILE A 23 6.41 3.50 -4.22
C ILE A 23 6.99 2.48 -3.23
N ASN A 24 6.51 2.47 -1.97
CA ASN A 24 7.10 1.63 -0.93
C ASN A 24 6.97 0.12 -1.21
N PRO A 25 5.79 -0.43 -1.57
CA PRO A 25 5.66 -1.84 -1.89
C PRO A 25 6.55 -2.27 -3.05
N VAL A 26 6.67 -1.43 -4.07
CA VAL A 26 7.45 -1.76 -5.26
C VAL A 26 8.95 -1.64 -5.00
N MET A 27 9.37 -0.68 -4.20
CA MET A 27 10.77 -0.62 -3.74
C MET A 27 11.15 -1.88 -2.95
N ASN A 28 10.27 -2.37 -2.07
CA ASN A 28 10.49 -3.61 -1.33
C ASN A 28 10.57 -4.82 -2.28
N PHE A 29 9.72 -4.87 -3.30
CA PHE A 29 9.79 -5.89 -4.33
C PHE A 29 11.11 -5.81 -5.13
N CYS A 30 11.56 -4.62 -5.52
CA CYS A 30 12.86 -4.44 -6.17
C CYS A 30 14.02 -4.92 -5.29
N LYS A 31 14.01 -4.59 -3.99
CA LYS A 31 14.98 -5.12 -3.02
C LYS A 31 14.92 -6.65 -2.95
N LEU A 32 13.75 -7.25 -2.94
CA LEU A 32 13.58 -8.70 -2.97
C LEU A 32 14.16 -9.31 -4.27
N LEU A 33 13.89 -8.72 -5.42
CA LEU A 33 14.42 -9.18 -6.70
C LEU A 33 15.95 -9.24 -6.68
N THR A 34 16.64 -8.22 -6.13
CA THR A 34 18.11 -8.23 -6.07
C THR A 34 18.68 -9.41 -5.27
N THR A 35 17.94 -9.96 -4.33
CA THR A 35 18.36 -11.13 -3.55
C THR A 35 18.22 -12.46 -4.28
N LYS A 36 17.42 -12.48 -5.35
CA LYS A 36 17.14 -13.68 -6.15
C LYS A 36 18.16 -13.94 -7.26
N PHE A 37 18.97 -12.96 -7.60
CA PHE A 37 20.04 -13.10 -8.58
C PHE A 37 21.36 -13.47 -7.90
N LEU A 38 21.93 -14.62 -8.28
CA LEU A 38 23.19 -15.14 -7.71
C LEU A 38 24.39 -14.24 -8.02
N VAL A 39 24.40 -13.66 -9.22
CA VAL A 39 25.43 -12.72 -9.66
C VAL A 39 24.84 -11.32 -9.64
N LYS A 40 25.45 -10.41 -8.88
CA LYS A 40 24.94 -9.04 -8.71
C LYS A 40 24.88 -8.27 -10.02
N ASP A 41 25.79 -8.54 -10.93
CA ASP A 41 25.87 -7.86 -12.23
C ASP A 41 24.87 -8.42 -13.27
N ASP A 42 24.09 -9.44 -12.92
CA ASP A 42 23.04 -9.98 -13.79
C ASP A 42 21.74 -9.19 -13.70
N ILE A 43 21.59 -8.28 -12.74
CA ILE A 43 20.42 -7.39 -12.61
C ILE A 43 20.82 -5.96 -12.29
N ARG A 44 20.27 -5.02 -13.03
CA ARG A 44 20.25 -3.58 -12.75
C ARG A 44 18.82 -3.12 -12.68
N ILE A 45 18.48 -2.32 -11.69
CA ILE A 45 17.14 -1.73 -11.51
C ILE A 45 17.30 -0.22 -11.46
N THR A 46 16.79 0.47 -12.47
CA THR A 46 16.62 1.92 -12.44
C THR A 46 15.25 2.25 -11.89
N PHE A 47 15.19 2.69 -10.63
CA PHE A 47 13.94 3.06 -9.97
C PHE A 47 13.70 4.55 -10.17
N VAL A 48 12.65 4.89 -10.93
CA VAL A 48 12.33 6.26 -11.35
C VAL A 48 11.27 6.85 -10.45
N VAL A 49 11.55 8.05 -9.95
CA VAL A 49 10.64 8.85 -9.11
C VAL A 49 10.65 10.31 -9.57
N ILE A 50 9.75 11.16 -9.06
CA ILE A 50 9.90 12.61 -9.19
C ILE A 50 10.97 13.12 -8.21
N GLU A 51 11.57 14.29 -8.46
CA GLU A 51 12.64 14.87 -7.63
C GLU A 51 12.26 14.99 -6.16
N GLU A 52 11.01 15.36 -5.84
CA GLU A 52 10.53 15.44 -4.45
C GLU A 52 10.68 14.09 -3.73
N TRP A 53 10.31 12.99 -4.41
CA TRP A 53 10.42 11.65 -3.87
C TRP A 53 11.84 11.15 -3.74
N LEU A 54 12.73 11.56 -4.64
CA LEU A 54 14.16 11.27 -4.52
C LEU A 54 14.69 11.84 -3.20
N GLY A 55 14.36 13.10 -2.89
CA GLY A 55 14.72 13.73 -1.62
C GLY A 55 14.19 12.98 -0.39
N PHE A 56 12.93 12.50 -0.44
CA PHE A 56 12.35 11.72 0.67
C PHE A 56 13.04 10.37 0.88
N ILE A 57 13.41 9.67 -0.21
CA ILE A 57 14.08 8.38 -0.12
C ILE A 57 15.50 8.56 0.41
N GLU A 58 16.25 9.54 -0.09
CA GLU A 58 17.64 9.80 0.32
C GLU A 58 17.76 10.30 1.76
N SER A 59 16.78 11.05 2.24
CA SER A 59 16.75 11.54 3.63
C SER A 59 16.30 10.49 4.65
N SER A 60 15.77 9.34 4.18
CA SER A 60 15.30 8.29 5.08
C SER A 60 16.48 7.51 5.70
N SER A 61 16.32 7.10 6.97
CA SER A 61 17.31 6.25 7.66
C SER A 61 17.49 4.86 7.01
N GLU A 62 16.57 4.45 6.16
CA GLU A 62 16.60 3.20 5.38
C GLU A 62 17.30 3.34 4.01
N SER A 63 18.08 4.41 3.81
CA SER A 63 18.63 4.84 2.51
C SER A 63 19.69 3.92 1.87
N ARG A 64 20.18 2.88 2.56
CA ARG A 64 21.10 1.93 1.94
C ARG A 64 20.37 0.98 0.98
N LEU A 65 20.30 1.39 -0.27
CA LEU A 65 19.81 0.52 -1.33
C LEU A 65 20.89 -0.49 -1.75
N PRO A 66 20.50 -1.70 -2.16
CA PRO A 66 21.42 -2.61 -2.87
C PRO A 66 22.07 -1.91 -4.05
N SER A 67 23.36 -2.22 -4.33
CA SER A 67 24.12 -1.60 -5.43
C SER A 67 23.48 -1.78 -6.81
N GLN A 68 22.63 -2.80 -6.96
CA GLN A 68 21.87 -3.07 -8.17
C GLN A 68 20.72 -2.10 -8.41
N ILE A 69 20.28 -1.36 -7.38
CA ILE A 69 19.18 -0.39 -7.49
C ILE A 69 19.77 1.02 -7.58
N GLN A 70 19.51 1.68 -8.69
CA GLN A 70 19.87 3.06 -8.94
C GLN A 70 18.62 3.92 -8.94
N LEU A 71 18.61 4.98 -8.14
CA LEU A 71 17.55 6.00 -8.18
C LEU A 71 17.82 6.97 -9.33
N ARG A 72 16.78 7.26 -10.08
CA ARG A 72 16.74 8.34 -11.07
C ARG A 72 15.50 9.17 -10.85
N SER A 73 15.56 10.45 -11.18
CA SER A 73 14.40 11.33 -11.04
C SER A 73 14.02 11.96 -12.36
N ILE A 74 12.72 12.19 -12.47
CA ILE A 74 12.14 13.14 -13.43
C ILE A 74 11.78 14.44 -12.68
N PRO A 75 11.71 15.59 -13.37
CA PRO A 75 11.33 16.86 -12.74
C PRO A 75 10.01 16.79 -11.98
N ASN A 76 9.82 17.69 -10.99
CA ASN A 76 8.58 17.86 -10.24
C ASN A 76 7.48 18.49 -11.12
N VAL A 77 6.87 17.69 -12.00
CA VAL A 77 5.79 18.12 -12.92
C VAL A 77 4.40 17.95 -12.33
N VAL A 78 4.29 17.38 -11.14
CA VAL A 78 3.04 17.18 -10.41
C VAL A 78 3.04 17.99 -9.11
N PRO A 79 1.87 18.35 -8.54
CA PRO A 79 1.79 19.02 -7.26
C PRO A 79 2.50 18.24 -6.14
N SER A 80 3.16 18.98 -5.23
CA SER A 80 3.87 18.41 -4.07
C SER A 80 2.96 17.55 -3.19
N GLU A 81 3.55 16.53 -2.55
CA GLU A 81 2.87 15.70 -1.55
C GLU A 81 2.20 16.51 -0.43
N LEU A 82 2.74 17.67 -0.11
CA LEU A 82 2.24 18.52 0.97
C LEU A 82 0.91 19.22 0.62
N VAL A 83 0.64 19.46 -0.66
CA VAL A 83 -0.52 20.25 -1.12
C VAL A 83 -1.49 19.48 -2.02
N ARG A 84 -1.12 18.31 -2.53
CA ARG A 84 -1.93 17.52 -3.47
C ARG A 84 -3.30 17.12 -2.92
N GLY A 85 -3.46 17.02 -1.60
CA GLY A 85 -4.74 16.76 -0.95
C GLY A 85 -5.73 17.92 -1.06
N LEU A 86 -5.28 19.14 -1.38
CA LEU A 86 -6.13 20.31 -1.60
C LEU A 86 -6.81 20.28 -2.99
N ASP A 87 -6.13 19.69 -3.98
CA ASP A 87 -6.65 19.48 -5.34
C ASP A 87 -6.29 18.07 -5.85
N PRO A 88 -7.00 17.04 -5.38
CA PRO A 88 -6.76 15.66 -5.82
C PRO A 88 -6.99 15.48 -7.33
N GLY A 89 -7.95 16.20 -7.90
CA GLY A 89 -8.26 16.12 -9.34
C GLY A 89 -7.14 16.68 -10.21
N GLY A 90 -6.62 17.85 -9.86
CA GLY A 90 -5.50 18.47 -10.57
C GLY A 90 -4.21 17.67 -10.42
N PHE A 91 -3.95 17.09 -9.25
CA PHE A 91 -2.83 16.16 -9.04
C PHE A 91 -2.96 14.94 -9.95
N PHE A 92 -4.12 14.29 -9.95
CA PHE A 92 -4.38 13.11 -10.77
C PHE A 92 -4.20 13.43 -12.27
N LEU A 93 -4.76 14.53 -12.75
CA LEU A 93 -4.61 14.97 -14.15
C LEU A 93 -3.13 15.21 -14.50
N ALA A 94 -2.38 15.87 -13.62
CA ALA A 94 -0.96 16.13 -13.85
C ALA A 94 -0.14 14.83 -13.94
N VAL A 95 -0.42 13.82 -13.13
CA VAL A 95 0.20 12.49 -13.20
C VAL A 95 -0.05 11.85 -14.57
N GLN A 96 -1.28 11.96 -15.09
CA GLN A 96 -1.66 11.34 -16.37
C GLN A 96 -1.10 12.06 -17.60
N THR A 97 -0.88 13.40 -17.50
CA THR A 97 -0.59 14.20 -18.71
C THR A 97 0.80 14.83 -18.74
N LYS A 98 1.51 14.88 -17.59
CA LYS A 98 2.78 15.62 -17.52
C LYS A 98 4.01 14.75 -17.23
N MET A 99 3.82 13.50 -16.82
CA MET A 99 4.94 12.63 -16.43
C MET A 99 5.54 11.87 -17.61
N GLU A 100 4.79 11.65 -18.69
CA GLU A 100 5.22 10.86 -19.85
C GLU A 100 6.44 11.47 -20.54
N ASP A 101 6.38 12.75 -20.95
CA ASP A 101 7.48 13.41 -21.67
C ASP A 101 8.80 13.44 -20.88
N PRO A 102 8.83 13.80 -19.57
CA PRO A 102 10.05 13.69 -18.76
C PRO A 102 10.57 12.26 -18.64
N PHE A 103 9.69 11.27 -18.56
CA PHE A 103 10.09 9.87 -18.52
C PHE A 103 10.72 9.42 -19.85
N GLU A 104 10.15 9.79 -20.99
CA GLU A 104 10.71 9.51 -22.31
C GLU A 104 12.13 10.08 -22.47
N LYS A 105 12.36 11.33 -22.02
CA LYS A 105 13.68 11.94 -22.01
C LYS A 105 14.67 11.19 -21.13
N LEU A 106 14.23 10.72 -19.98
CA LEU A 106 15.06 9.88 -19.12
C LEU A 106 15.42 8.54 -19.79
N MET A 107 14.46 7.94 -20.50
CA MET A 107 14.73 6.70 -21.26
C MET A 107 15.76 6.91 -22.38
N ASP A 108 15.74 8.08 -23.06
CA ASP A 108 16.76 8.43 -24.06
C ASP A 108 18.15 8.55 -23.41
N GLN A 109 18.26 9.26 -22.27
CA GLN A 109 19.50 9.37 -21.51
C GLN A 109 20.04 8.01 -21.05
N LEU A 110 19.18 7.11 -20.60
CA LEU A 110 19.60 5.76 -20.18
C LEU A 110 20.14 4.92 -21.35
N GLN A 111 19.77 5.25 -22.60
CA GLN A 111 20.32 4.61 -23.79
C GLN A 111 21.64 5.24 -24.24
N GLU A 112 21.84 6.54 -23.99
CA GLU A 112 23.06 7.28 -24.35
C GLU A 112 24.20 7.09 -23.33
N ASP A 113 23.88 7.02 -22.03
CA ASP A 113 24.84 6.89 -20.92
C ASP A 113 25.49 5.49 -20.82
N ASP A 114 24.99 4.51 -21.56
CA ASP A 114 25.44 3.12 -21.49
C ASP A 114 26.70 2.92 -22.37
N ASP A 115 27.87 3.36 -21.87
CA ASP A 115 29.20 3.00 -22.41
C ASP A 115 29.46 1.47 -22.38
N ASP A 116 28.72 0.75 -21.57
CA ASP A 116 28.70 -0.72 -21.53
C ASP A 116 27.50 -1.23 -22.37
N THR A 117 27.73 -1.41 -23.66
CA THR A 117 26.81 -1.96 -24.67
C THR A 117 26.14 -3.28 -24.27
N THR A 118 26.38 -3.78 -23.07
CA THR A 118 25.89 -5.06 -22.53
C THR A 118 24.62 -4.94 -21.69
N MET A 119 24.15 -3.75 -21.32
CA MET A 119 22.98 -3.57 -20.41
C MET A 119 21.89 -2.62 -20.94
N VAL A 120 21.37 -2.91 -22.11
CA VAL A 120 20.18 -2.26 -22.66
C VAL A 120 18.97 -2.50 -21.73
N VAL A 121 18.09 -1.51 -21.61
CA VAL A 121 16.81 -1.69 -20.88
C VAL A 121 16.03 -2.86 -21.46
N THR A 122 15.79 -3.88 -20.65
CA THR A 122 15.16 -5.12 -21.07
C THR A 122 13.66 -5.16 -20.75
N THR A 123 13.24 -4.40 -19.75
CA THR A 123 11.84 -4.47 -19.26
C THR A 123 11.47 -3.21 -18.50
N ILE A 124 10.23 -2.76 -18.64
CA ILE A 124 9.63 -1.71 -17.80
C ILE A 124 8.67 -2.38 -16.80
N ILE A 125 8.80 -2.09 -15.51
CA ILE A 125 7.79 -2.42 -14.49
C ILE A 125 6.99 -1.14 -14.23
N ALA A 126 5.76 -1.15 -14.69
CA ALA A 126 4.85 -0.02 -14.70
C ALA A 126 3.78 -0.14 -13.64
N ASP A 127 3.53 0.92 -12.88
CA ASP A 127 2.28 1.02 -12.13
C ASP A 127 1.10 0.95 -13.09
N THR A 128 0.14 0.08 -12.80
CA THR A 128 -1.06 -0.08 -13.65
C THR A 128 -1.85 1.22 -13.80
N THR A 129 -1.79 2.10 -12.81
CA THR A 129 -2.48 3.40 -12.87
C THR A 129 -1.79 4.45 -13.74
N LEU A 130 -0.65 4.09 -14.37
CA LEU A 130 0.09 4.87 -15.35
C LEU A 130 0.01 4.21 -16.75
N PRO A 131 -1.17 4.21 -17.41
CA PRO A 131 -1.39 3.46 -18.66
C PRO A 131 -0.46 3.88 -19.80
N TRP A 132 0.02 5.12 -19.80
CA TRP A 132 0.96 5.64 -20.79
C TRP A 132 2.31 4.91 -20.80
N LEU A 133 2.72 4.27 -19.68
CA LEU A 133 3.96 3.46 -19.64
C LEU A 133 3.89 2.26 -20.59
N VAL A 134 2.72 1.66 -20.77
CA VAL A 134 2.54 0.57 -21.75
C VAL A 134 2.74 1.11 -23.16
N THR A 135 2.19 2.29 -23.46
CA THR A 135 2.37 2.97 -24.75
C THR A 135 3.84 3.32 -25.02
N VAL A 136 4.57 3.79 -24.01
CA VAL A 136 6.02 4.04 -24.09
C VAL A 136 6.77 2.75 -24.39
N GLY A 137 6.45 1.67 -23.70
CA GLY A 137 7.04 0.35 -23.94
C GLY A 137 6.82 -0.14 -25.37
N ASP A 138 5.59 -0.02 -25.89
CA ASP A 138 5.24 -0.39 -27.28
C ASP A 138 6.06 0.41 -28.30
N ARG A 139 6.16 1.75 -28.13
CA ARG A 139 6.96 2.61 -29.03
C ARG A 139 8.45 2.26 -29.05
N ARG A 140 8.97 1.81 -27.91
CA ARG A 140 10.40 1.47 -27.73
C ARG A 140 10.69 -0.03 -27.91
N CYS A 141 9.68 -0.83 -28.25
CA CYS A 141 9.82 -2.29 -28.32
C CYS A 141 10.36 -2.91 -27.03
N ILE A 142 10.05 -2.32 -25.87
CA ILE A 142 10.42 -2.81 -24.54
C ILE A 142 9.19 -3.44 -23.88
N PRO A 143 9.25 -4.73 -23.46
CA PRO A 143 8.13 -5.37 -22.80
C PRO A 143 7.80 -4.69 -21.46
N VAL A 144 6.50 -4.53 -21.19
CA VAL A 144 5.99 -3.90 -19.97
C VAL A 144 5.33 -4.94 -19.08
N ILE A 145 5.65 -4.89 -17.81
CA ILE A 145 5.01 -5.63 -16.72
C ILE A 145 4.12 -4.66 -15.98
N SER A 146 2.83 -4.98 -15.87
CA SER A 146 1.88 -4.17 -15.10
C SER A 146 1.89 -4.60 -13.64
N LEU A 147 2.00 -3.65 -12.72
CA LEU A 147 2.00 -3.90 -11.29
C LEU A 147 0.85 -3.15 -10.63
N TRP A 148 0.00 -3.90 -9.93
CA TRP A 148 -1.17 -3.40 -9.23
C TRP A 148 -0.93 -3.44 -7.71
N PRO A 149 -0.78 -2.28 -7.03
CA PRO A 149 -0.44 -2.24 -5.60
C PRO A 149 -1.65 -2.33 -4.66
N MET A 150 -2.87 -2.38 -5.19
CA MET A 150 -4.11 -2.48 -4.42
C MET A 150 -4.64 -3.92 -4.38
N SER A 151 -5.81 -4.13 -3.76
CA SER A 151 -6.50 -5.42 -3.70
C SER A 151 -6.83 -5.95 -5.12
N PRO A 152 -6.63 -7.25 -5.41
CA PRO A 152 -7.10 -7.91 -6.63
C PRO A 152 -8.61 -7.77 -6.83
N SER A 153 -9.40 -7.73 -5.76
CA SER A 153 -10.84 -7.51 -5.84
C SER A 153 -11.18 -6.15 -6.42
N VAL A 154 -10.42 -5.09 -6.07
CA VAL A 154 -10.60 -3.76 -6.67
C VAL A 154 -10.26 -3.78 -8.16
N PHE A 155 -9.18 -4.48 -8.55
CA PHE A 155 -8.87 -4.70 -9.97
C PHE A 155 -10.03 -5.41 -10.68
N SER A 156 -10.55 -6.48 -10.07
CA SER A 156 -11.67 -7.25 -10.64
C SER A 156 -12.93 -6.40 -10.81
N ILE A 157 -13.27 -5.54 -9.84
CA ILE A 157 -14.41 -4.62 -9.94
C ILE A 157 -14.23 -3.69 -11.15
N TYR A 158 -13.05 -3.10 -11.32
CA TYR A 158 -12.77 -2.21 -12.46
C TYR A 158 -12.74 -2.96 -13.80
N ASN A 159 -12.25 -4.19 -13.80
CA ASN A 159 -12.23 -5.04 -14.99
C ASN A 159 -13.65 -5.45 -15.45
N HIS A 160 -14.62 -5.48 -14.53
CA HIS A 160 -16.02 -5.81 -14.80
C HIS A 160 -16.94 -4.58 -14.86
N LEU A 161 -16.38 -3.41 -15.15
CA LEU A 161 -17.17 -2.18 -15.22
C LEU A 161 -18.33 -2.26 -16.22
N ASP A 162 -18.15 -2.98 -17.32
CA ASP A 162 -19.22 -3.18 -18.31
C ASP A 162 -20.40 -3.97 -17.73
N LEU A 163 -20.16 -4.93 -16.84
CA LEU A 163 -21.23 -5.63 -16.12
C LEU A 163 -21.98 -4.70 -15.16
N LEU A 164 -21.27 -3.78 -14.47
CA LEU A 164 -21.91 -2.78 -13.63
C LEU A 164 -22.85 -1.86 -14.45
N VAL A 165 -22.41 -1.47 -15.65
CA VAL A 165 -23.22 -0.70 -16.61
C VAL A 165 -24.43 -1.48 -17.07
N GLN A 166 -24.25 -2.74 -17.49
CA GLN A 166 -25.33 -3.62 -18.00
C GLN A 166 -26.41 -3.89 -16.96
N ASN A 167 -26.01 -4.00 -15.70
CA ASN A 167 -26.94 -4.26 -14.58
C ASN A 167 -27.49 -2.97 -13.96
N GLY A 168 -27.18 -1.79 -14.49
CA GLY A 168 -27.68 -0.50 -13.98
C GLY A 168 -27.02 0.00 -12.69
N HIS A 169 -25.95 -0.65 -12.24
CA HIS A 169 -25.22 -0.28 -11.02
C HIS A 169 -24.10 0.75 -11.25
N TYR A 170 -23.92 1.24 -12.47
CA TYR A 170 -23.01 2.34 -12.79
C TYR A 170 -23.75 3.49 -13.46
N PRO A 171 -23.53 4.78 -13.07
CA PRO A 171 -22.67 5.19 -11.94
C PRO A 171 -23.25 4.76 -10.59
N VAL A 172 -22.37 4.40 -9.65
CA VAL A 172 -22.77 3.90 -8.34
C VAL A 172 -23.59 4.96 -7.58
N ASP A 173 -24.80 4.59 -7.17
CA ASP A 173 -25.64 5.35 -6.24
C ASP A 173 -25.50 4.75 -4.85
N SER A 174 -24.90 5.50 -3.93
CA SER A 174 -24.72 5.10 -2.54
C SER A 174 -25.67 5.83 -1.60
N SER A 175 -26.82 6.33 -2.13
CA SER A 175 -27.87 6.93 -1.30
C SER A 175 -28.48 5.91 -0.34
N SER A 176 -29.15 6.40 0.68
CA SER A 176 -29.83 5.54 1.68
C SER A 176 -30.90 4.61 1.08
N GLU A 177 -31.42 4.94 -0.10
CA GLU A 177 -32.42 4.13 -0.79
C GLU A 177 -31.80 2.97 -1.58
N CYS A 178 -30.62 3.18 -2.19
CA CYS A 178 -29.95 2.20 -3.06
C CYS A 178 -28.68 1.59 -2.44
N GLY A 179 -28.16 2.18 -1.35
CA GLY A 179 -26.86 1.80 -0.81
C GLY A 179 -26.73 0.35 -0.35
N ASP A 180 -27.82 -0.29 0.03
CA ASP A 180 -27.85 -1.71 0.47
C ASP A 180 -28.07 -2.70 -0.67
N GLU A 181 -28.30 -2.24 -1.90
CA GLU A 181 -28.38 -3.10 -3.08
C GLU A 181 -27.07 -3.84 -3.30
N LEU A 182 -27.17 -5.13 -3.65
CA LEU A 182 -26.01 -6.02 -3.74
C LEU A 182 -25.57 -6.25 -5.18
N VAL A 183 -24.29 -6.16 -5.40
CA VAL A 183 -23.59 -6.62 -6.61
C VAL A 183 -22.92 -7.97 -6.28
N ASP A 184 -23.45 -9.06 -6.86
CA ASP A 184 -23.02 -10.45 -6.58
C ASP A 184 -22.56 -11.21 -7.82
N TYR A 185 -22.48 -10.54 -8.97
CA TYR A 185 -22.16 -11.12 -10.27
C TYR A 185 -20.70 -10.96 -10.70
N ILE A 186 -19.84 -10.35 -9.88
CA ILE A 186 -18.40 -10.21 -10.16
C ILE A 186 -17.68 -11.49 -9.72
N ALA A 187 -17.16 -12.23 -10.67
CA ALA A 187 -16.55 -13.53 -10.41
C ALA A 187 -15.42 -13.51 -9.39
N GLY A 188 -15.56 -14.31 -8.35
CA GLY A 188 -14.59 -14.45 -7.26
C GLY A 188 -14.64 -13.35 -6.19
N VAL A 189 -15.41 -12.29 -6.42
CA VAL A 189 -15.65 -11.23 -5.44
C VAL A 189 -16.92 -11.56 -4.65
N SER A 190 -16.85 -11.50 -3.32
CA SER A 190 -18.02 -11.67 -2.46
C SER A 190 -19.05 -10.57 -2.70
N PRO A 191 -20.36 -10.78 -2.45
CA PRO A 191 -21.39 -9.76 -2.66
C PRO A 191 -21.01 -8.43 -2.02
N ILE A 192 -21.22 -7.32 -2.76
CA ILE A 192 -20.82 -5.98 -2.37
C ILE A 192 -22.08 -5.10 -2.33
N ARG A 193 -22.30 -4.36 -1.25
CA ARG A 193 -23.32 -3.30 -1.25
C ARG A 193 -22.84 -2.12 -2.09
N LEU A 194 -23.73 -1.42 -2.77
CA LEU A 194 -23.38 -0.22 -3.54
C LEU A 194 -22.69 0.84 -2.65
N ALA A 195 -23.07 0.93 -1.38
CA ALA A 195 -22.42 1.82 -0.41
C ALA A 195 -20.92 1.50 -0.19
N ASP A 196 -20.53 0.24 -0.32
CA ASP A 196 -19.15 -0.24 -0.10
C ASP A 196 -18.32 -0.27 -1.40
N MET A 197 -18.89 0.11 -2.54
CA MET A 197 -18.15 0.21 -3.81
C MET A 197 -17.06 1.28 -3.78
N PRO A 198 -15.96 1.11 -4.53
CA PRO A 198 -14.95 2.16 -4.68
C PRO A 198 -15.57 3.50 -5.08
N SER A 199 -15.24 4.57 -4.36
CA SER A 199 -15.89 5.87 -4.52
C SER A 199 -15.65 6.52 -5.89
N VAL A 200 -14.60 6.09 -6.60
CA VAL A 200 -14.32 6.53 -7.99
C VAL A 200 -15.39 6.08 -8.99
N LEU A 201 -16.21 5.10 -8.64
CA LEU A 201 -17.34 4.65 -9.47
C LEU A 201 -18.61 5.46 -9.24
N LYS A 202 -18.63 6.38 -8.26
CA LYS A 202 -19.76 7.28 -7.99
C LYS A 202 -19.89 8.35 -9.07
N ARG A 203 -21.10 8.88 -9.24
CA ARG A 203 -21.40 9.94 -10.21
C ARG A 203 -20.50 11.18 -10.05
N SER A 204 -20.14 11.54 -8.82
CA SER A 204 -19.27 12.68 -8.51
C SER A 204 -17.81 12.50 -8.95
N ALA A 205 -17.40 11.30 -9.32
CA ALA A 205 -16.03 10.96 -9.66
C ALA A 205 -15.85 10.51 -11.12
N GLN A 206 -16.81 10.81 -12.01
CA GLN A 206 -16.78 10.39 -13.42
C GLN A 206 -15.51 10.82 -14.18
N GLN A 207 -14.86 11.91 -13.76
CA GLN A 207 -13.60 12.38 -14.35
C GLN A 207 -12.46 11.34 -14.25
N PHE A 208 -12.52 10.41 -13.32
CA PHE A 208 -11.51 9.34 -13.16
C PHE A 208 -11.80 8.10 -14.00
N LEU A 209 -13.00 7.99 -14.56
CA LEU A 209 -13.45 6.78 -15.25
C LEU A 209 -12.63 6.47 -16.50
N SER A 210 -12.30 7.48 -17.32
CA SER A 210 -11.50 7.27 -18.54
C SER A 210 -10.16 6.63 -18.19
N ASN A 211 -9.50 7.18 -17.19
CA ASN A 211 -8.21 6.66 -16.74
C ASN A 211 -8.31 5.22 -16.17
N ILE A 212 -9.37 4.91 -15.41
CA ILE A 212 -9.59 3.52 -14.93
C ILE A 212 -9.73 2.57 -16.12
N LYS A 213 -10.54 2.91 -17.11
CA LYS A 213 -10.70 2.11 -18.33
C LYS A 213 -9.39 1.94 -19.10
N GLU A 214 -8.65 3.02 -19.26
CA GLU A 214 -7.34 3.03 -19.93
C GLU A 214 -6.32 2.18 -19.15
N SER A 215 -6.30 2.30 -17.82
CA SER A 215 -5.42 1.52 -16.93
C SER A 215 -5.70 0.02 -17.03
N ILE A 216 -6.96 -0.39 -17.00
CA ILE A 216 -7.34 -1.80 -17.17
C ILE A 216 -7.01 -2.28 -18.58
N ALA A 217 -7.31 -1.50 -19.63
CA ALA A 217 -6.98 -1.85 -21.01
C ALA A 217 -5.46 -1.97 -21.24
N ALA A 218 -4.66 -1.10 -20.62
CA ALA A 218 -3.20 -1.18 -20.64
C ALA A 218 -2.69 -2.43 -19.90
N ALA A 219 -3.26 -2.75 -18.74
CA ALA A 219 -2.90 -3.96 -18.01
C ALA A 219 -3.09 -5.23 -18.84
N HIS A 220 -4.15 -5.29 -19.66
CA HIS A 220 -4.40 -6.43 -20.56
C HIS A 220 -3.37 -6.58 -21.69
N LYS A 221 -2.66 -5.50 -22.04
CA LYS A 221 -1.58 -5.50 -23.05
C LYS A 221 -0.20 -5.81 -22.45
N ALA A 222 -0.08 -5.76 -21.13
CA ALA A 222 1.17 -6.04 -20.45
C ALA A 222 1.60 -7.51 -20.62
N LYS A 223 2.88 -7.78 -20.46
CA LYS A 223 3.44 -9.14 -20.55
C LYS A 223 2.96 -10.03 -19.40
N CYS A 224 2.74 -9.46 -18.22
CA CYS A 224 2.10 -10.10 -17.08
C CYS A 224 1.58 -9.04 -16.10
N LEU A 225 0.75 -9.47 -15.15
CA LEU A 225 0.21 -8.66 -14.08
C LEU A 225 0.75 -9.13 -12.72
N LEU A 226 1.32 -8.21 -11.96
CA LEU A 226 1.80 -8.45 -10.60
C LEU A 226 0.84 -7.81 -9.59
N PHE A 227 0.46 -8.58 -8.56
CA PHE A 227 -0.26 -8.08 -7.39
C PHE A 227 0.68 -8.05 -6.17
N THR A 228 0.74 -6.95 -5.45
CA THR A 228 1.56 -6.81 -4.22
C THR A 228 0.96 -7.51 -3.00
N THR A 229 -0.08 -8.29 -3.19
CA THR A 229 -0.72 -9.18 -2.20
C THR A 229 -0.15 -10.59 -2.27
N TYR A 230 -0.59 -11.48 -1.38
CA TYR A 230 -0.32 -12.92 -1.42
C TYR A 230 -1.60 -13.70 -1.74
N HIS A 231 -1.44 -14.87 -2.36
CA HIS A 231 -2.56 -15.64 -2.93
C HIS A 231 -3.66 -15.95 -1.90
N GLU A 232 -3.26 -16.36 -0.70
CA GLU A 232 -4.17 -16.83 0.35
C GLU A 232 -5.04 -15.72 0.99
N LEU A 233 -4.77 -14.45 0.67
CA LEU A 233 -5.59 -13.33 1.15
C LEU A 233 -6.91 -13.22 0.38
N GLU A 234 -6.85 -13.37 -0.96
CA GLU A 234 -8.00 -13.23 -1.87
C GLU A 234 -7.98 -14.32 -2.96
N PRO A 235 -7.96 -15.62 -2.59
CA PRO A 235 -7.70 -16.70 -3.54
C PRO A 235 -8.75 -16.81 -4.65
N GLN A 236 -10.04 -16.65 -4.31
CA GLN A 236 -11.15 -16.80 -5.28
C GLN A 236 -11.07 -15.75 -6.40
N VAL A 237 -10.74 -14.52 -6.06
CA VAL A 237 -10.58 -13.42 -7.04
C VAL A 237 -9.37 -13.66 -7.92
N ILE A 238 -8.22 -13.99 -7.32
CA ILE A 238 -6.98 -14.24 -8.07
C ILE A 238 -7.20 -15.40 -9.04
N GLU A 239 -7.80 -16.50 -8.61
CA GLU A 239 -8.11 -17.66 -9.48
C GLU A 239 -9.11 -17.32 -10.58
N SER A 240 -10.10 -16.46 -10.30
CA SER A 240 -11.05 -15.99 -11.31
C SER A 240 -10.36 -15.10 -12.35
N LEU A 241 -9.50 -14.19 -11.93
CA LEU A 241 -8.70 -13.34 -12.83
C LEU A 241 -7.72 -14.17 -13.67
N MET A 242 -7.08 -15.20 -13.09
CA MET A 242 -6.20 -16.12 -13.84
C MET A 242 -6.92 -16.91 -14.94
N LYS A 243 -8.22 -17.17 -14.77
CA LYS A 243 -9.04 -17.83 -15.80
C LYS A 243 -9.56 -16.84 -16.86
N LEU A 244 -9.79 -15.60 -16.45
CA LEU A 244 -10.40 -14.56 -17.29
C LEU A 244 -9.37 -13.85 -18.18
N LEU A 245 -8.19 -13.55 -17.65
CA LEU A 245 -7.20 -12.73 -18.33
C LEU A 245 -6.24 -13.62 -19.17
N PRO A 246 -5.92 -13.21 -20.42
CA PRO A 246 -5.05 -13.99 -21.30
C PRO A 246 -3.56 -13.81 -21.02
N LEU A 247 -3.18 -13.34 -19.82
CA LEU A 247 -1.81 -13.05 -19.44
C LEU A 247 -1.49 -13.67 -18.07
N PRO A 248 -0.21 -14.01 -17.80
CA PRO A 248 0.20 -14.54 -16.51
C PRO A 248 -0.04 -13.54 -15.37
N ILE A 249 -0.50 -14.05 -14.23
CA ILE A 249 -0.72 -13.28 -12.99
C ILE A 249 0.14 -13.86 -11.89
N TYR A 250 0.83 -12.99 -11.13
CA TYR A 250 1.65 -13.38 -9.99
C TYR A 250 1.33 -12.54 -8.77
N SER A 251 0.96 -13.18 -7.66
CA SER A 251 0.86 -12.56 -6.34
C SER A 251 2.22 -12.62 -5.67
N ILE A 252 2.86 -11.47 -5.49
CA ILE A 252 4.26 -11.34 -5.06
C ILE A 252 4.44 -10.80 -3.64
N GLY A 253 3.33 -10.50 -2.94
CA GLY A 253 3.33 -9.91 -1.61
C GLY A 253 3.26 -10.94 -0.46
N PRO A 254 3.14 -10.46 0.77
CA PRO A 254 3.10 -9.05 1.15
C PRO A 254 4.43 -8.34 0.86
N SER A 255 4.35 -7.15 0.25
CA SER A 255 5.53 -6.36 -0.12
C SER A 255 6.05 -5.54 1.06
N ILE A 256 6.68 -6.22 1.99
CA ILE A 256 7.30 -5.66 3.20
C ILE A 256 8.82 -5.77 3.13
N PRO A 257 9.59 -4.96 3.90
CA PRO A 257 11.05 -5.10 3.95
C PRO A 257 11.48 -6.51 4.35
N ILE A 258 12.48 -7.05 3.65
CA ILE A 258 13.01 -8.40 3.89
C ILE A 258 13.49 -8.55 5.34
N SER A 259 14.10 -7.52 5.92
CA SER A 259 14.54 -7.50 7.32
C SER A 259 13.41 -7.76 8.31
N ILE A 260 12.19 -7.32 7.99
CA ILE A 260 11.00 -7.55 8.81
C ILE A 260 10.35 -8.90 8.48
N ALA A 261 10.38 -9.29 7.19
CA ALA A 261 9.85 -10.58 6.75
C ALA A 261 10.59 -11.77 7.37
N LEU A 262 11.92 -11.64 7.56
CA LEU A 262 12.80 -12.67 8.09
C LEU A 262 13.02 -12.57 9.61
N ALA A 263 12.67 -11.44 10.25
CA ALA A 263 12.79 -11.31 11.70
C ALA A 263 11.73 -12.18 12.37
N ASP A 264 12.15 -13.16 13.14
CA ASP A 264 11.27 -13.78 14.14
C ASP A 264 10.75 -12.68 15.06
N ALA A 265 9.45 -12.75 15.36
CA ALA A 265 8.71 -11.74 16.09
C ALA A 265 9.54 -11.09 17.20
N CYS A 266 9.76 -9.77 17.08
CA CYS A 266 10.17 -8.93 18.20
C CYS A 266 11.66 -8.86 18.57
N ASP A 267 12.59 -9.26 17.72
CA ASP A 267 13.99 -8.88 17.98
C ASP A 267 14.28 -7.46 17.42
N THR A 268 13.74 -6.46 18.14
CA THR A 268 14.00 -5.03 17.87
C THR A 268 15.40 -4.59 18.32
N THR A 269 16.19 -5.49 18.91
CA THR A 269 17.48 -5.16 19.52
C THR A 269 18.63 -5.02 18.52
N GLY A 270 18.50 -5.53 17.29
CA GLY A 270 19.56 -5.49 16.27
C GLY A 270 19.61 -4.25 15.35
N VAL A 271 18.62 -3.36 15.38
CA VAL A 271 18.46 -2.25 14.41
C VAL A 271 18.76 -0.86 15.01
N HIS A 272 19.34 -0.79 16.20
CA HIS A 272 19.50 0.47 16.95
C HIS A 272 20.53 1.49 16.40
N ASN A 273 21.32 1.15 15.40
CA ASN A 273 22.50 1.98 15.05
C ASN A 273 22.26 3.11 14.03
N ASN A 274 21.07 3.29 13.47
CA ASN A 274 20.79 4.34 12.46
C ASN A 274 19.41 5.01 12.60
N MET A 275 18.80 5.01 13.79
CA MET A 275 17.53 5.69 14.00
C MET A 275 17.75 7.20 14.22
N ASN A 276 16.90 8.03 13.58
CA ASN A 276 16.89 9.46 13.89
C ASN A 276 16.25 9.72 15.29
N MET A 277 16.44 10.92 15.82
CA MET A 277 15.94 11.27 17.16
C MET A 277 14.41 11.14 17.29
N GLU A 278 13.66 11.44 16.22
CA GLU A 278 12.20 11.31 16.21
C GLU A 278 11.75 9.85 16.28
N GLU A 279 12.43 8.95 15.55
CA GLU A 279 12.16 7.52 15.63
C GLU A 279 12.43 6.93 17.01
N GLN A 280 13.54 7.32 17.62
CA GLN A 280 13.87 6.93 18.99
C GLN A 280 12.82 7.40 20.00
N TYR A 281 12.26 8.60 19.78
CA TYR A 281 11.27 9.21 20.66
C TYR A 281 9.97 8.39 20.72
N TYR A 282 9.30 8.15 19.59
CA TYR A 282 8.04 7.41 19.65
C TYR A 282 8.22 5.92 19.94
N LEU A 283 9.34 5.30 19.54
CA LEU A 283 9.62 3.90 19.88
C LEU A 283 9.91 3.72 21.38
N LYS A 284 10.60 4.68 22.03
CA LYS A 284 10.80 4.69 23.47
C LYS A 284 9.46 4.79 24.21
N TRP A 285 8.57 5.69 23.73
CA TRP A 285 7.23 5.81 24.31
C TRP A 285 6.43 4.51 24.13
N LEU A 286 6.42 3.91 22.95
CA LEU A 286 5.75 2.61 22.70
C LEU A 286 6.31 1.51 23.63
N GLY A 287 7.63 1.45 23.78
CA GLY A 287 8.29 0.48 24.66
C GLY A 287 7.94 0.63 26.15
N SER A 288 7.47 1.78 26.58
CA SER A 288 6.96 2.01 27.94
C SER A 288 5.48 1.62 28.12
N GLN A 289 4.77 1.31 27.04
CA GLN A 289 3.35 0.95 27.10
C GLN A 289 3.16 -0.56 27.24
N PRO A 290 2.08 -0.99 27.93
CA PRO A 290 1.73 -2.42 27.99
C PRO A 290 1.51 -3.03 26.61
N GLU A 291 1.71 -4.33 26.48
CA GLU A 291 1.45 -5.06 25.25
C GLU A 291 -0.02 -4.91 24.80
N ASN A 292 -0.24 -4.73 23.49
CA ASN A 292 -1.57 -4.62 22.87
C ASN A 292 -2.46 -3.51 23.48
N SER A 293 -1.86 -2.44 24.03
CA SER A 293 -2.58 -1.37 24.72
C SER A 293 -2.68 -0.06 23.95
N VAL A 294 -1.98 0.06 22.83
CA VAL A 294 -1.90 1.31 22.06
C VAL A 294 -2.65 1.18 20.73
N LEU A 295 -3.59 2.08 20.50
CA LEU A 295 -4.25 2.24 19.20
C LEU A 295 -3.35 3.10 18.29
N TYR A 296 -2.88 2.53 17.19
CA TYR A 296 -2.21 3.29 16.14
C TYR A 296 -3.24 3.92 15.20
N VAL A 297 -3.18 5.23 15.01
CA VAL A 297 -4.13 5.99 14.19
C VAL A 297 -3.39 6.71 13.06
N SER A 298 -3.76 6.42 11.80
CA SER A 298 -3.20 7.07 10.62
C SER A 298 -4.23 7.16 9.51
N PHE A 299 -4.42 8.34 8.92
CA PHE A 299 -5.34 8.60 7.82
C PHE A 299 -4.67 8.58 6.45
N GLY A 300 -3.41 8.12 6.39
CA GLY A 300 -2.63 8.06 5.16
C GLY A 300 -1.98 9.42 4.81
N SER A 301 -1.40 9.47 3.60
CA SER A 301 -0.63 10.62 3.13
C SER A 301 -1.34 11.44 2.07
N PHE A 302 -2.40 10.93 1.47
CA PHE A 302 -3.05 11.55 0.31
C PHE A 302 -4.41 12.17 0.65
N LEU A 303 -5.26 11.43 1.35
CA LEU A 303 -6.60 11.87 1.74
C LEU A 303 -6.65 12.06 3.26
N SER A 304 -7.29 13.11 3.71
CA SER A 304 -7.59 13.36 5.12
C SER A 304 -9.08 13.55 5.31
N ALA A 305 -9.57 13.29 6.50
CA ALA A 305 -10.90 13.71 6.90
C ALA A 305 -11.01 15.25 6.86
N SER A 306 -12.23 15.80 6.75
CA SER A 306 -12.41 17.25 6.87
C SER A 306 -11.93 17.75 8.23
N SER A 307 -11.66 19.06 8.35
CA SER A 307 -11.21 19.64 9.62
C SER A 307 -12.21 19.37 10.74
N GLU A 308 -13.50 19.51 10.46
CA GLU A 308 -14.59 19.26 11.41
C GLU A 308 -14.63 17.78 11.84
N GLN A 309 -14.46 16.85 10.89
CA GLN A 309 -14.40 15.44 11.22
C GLN A 309 -13.15 15.08 12.01
N MET A 310 -12.02 15.73 11.73
CA MET A 310 -10.78 15.52 12.47
C MET A 310 -10.91 16.00 13.92
N GLU A 311 -11.61 17.12 14.16
CA GLU A 311 -11.92 17.60 15.52
C GLU A 311 -12.74 16.58 16.30
N GLU A 312 -13.79 15.99 15.68
CA GLU A 312 -14.60 14.95 16.30
C GLU A 312 -13.77 13.68 16.58
N ILE A 313 -12.87 13.29 15.67
CA ILE A 313 -11.97 12.14 15.85
C ILE A 313 -11.05 12.37 17.05
N LEU A 314 -10.37 13.52 17.11
CA LEU A 314 -9.47 13.86 18.21
C LEU A 314 -10.19 13.94 19.56
N ALA A 315 -11.39 14.51 19.58
CA ALA A 315 -12.22 14.57 20.77
C ALA A 315 -12.64 13.16 21.22
N GLY A 316 -13.14 12.33 20.30
CA GLY A 316 -13.56 10.97 20.60
C GLY A 316 -12.41 10.06 21.07
N LEU A 317 -11.22 10.21 20.49
CA LEU A 317 -10.03 9.51 20.98
C LEU A 317 -9.66 9.89 22.42
N ARG A 318 -9.75 11.18 22.77
CA ARG A 318 -9.52 11.65 24.15
C ARG A 318 -10.58 11.14 25.11
N GLU A 319 -11.86 11.25 24.73
CA GLU A 319 -12.98 10.80 25.54
C GLU A 319 -12.99 9.26 25.75
N SER A 320 -12.44 8.48 24.81
CA SER A 320 -12.32 7.03 24.95
C SER A 320 -11.43 6.60 26.11
N GLY A 321 -10.52 7.46 26.57
CA GLY A 321 -9.52 7.12 27.59
C GLY A 321 -8.49 6.07 27.15
N VAL A 322 -8.44 5.71 25.86
CA VAL A 322 -7.54 4.71 25.28
C VAL A 322 -6.18 5.33 24.98
N ARG A 323 -5.11 4.56 25.13
CA ARG A 323 -3.78 4.98 24.68
C ARG A 323 -3.73 4.97 23.16
N TYR A 324 -3.19 6.04 22.55
CA TYR A 324 -3.06 6.08 21.09
C TYR A 324 -1.79 6.78 20.62
N LEU A 325 -1.27 6.31 19.49
CA LEU A 325 -0.26 6.98 18.67
C LEU A 325 -0.93 7.49 17.41
N LEU A 326 -1.02 8.81 17.26
CA LEU A 326 -1.63 9.45 16.10
C LEU A 326 -0.57 10.05 15.18
N VAL A 327 -0.62 9.71 13.90
CA VAL A 327 0.15 10.39 12.86
C VAL A 327 -0.70 11.49 12.24
N SER A 328 -0.33 12.76 12.49
CA SER A 328 -1.05 13.94 11.98
C SER A 328 -0.09 14.96 11.39
N ARG A 329 -0.26 15.26 10.09
CA ARG A 329 0.48 16.32 9.39
C ARG A 329 -0.23 17.66 9.60
N GLY A 330 0.52 18.71 9.92
CA GLY A 330 -0.01 20.07 9.94
C GLY A 330 -0.40 20.64 11.28
N GLY A 331 0.15 20.16 12.40
CA GLY A 331 0.08 20.85 13.69
C GLY A 331 -1.29 20.90 14.38
N GLN A 332 -2.34 20.34 13.80
CA GLN A 332 -3.66 20.20 14.42
C GLN A 332 -3.63 19.05 15.44
N GLY A 333 -3.08 19.28 16.57
CA GLY A 333 -2.94 18.29 17.63
C GLY A 333 -1.84 18.62 18.64
N HIS A 334 -1.05 19.64 18.36
CA HIS A 334 -0.02 20.15 19.28
C HIS A 334 -0.61 21.00 20.43
N ALA A 335 -1.83 20.73 20.86
CA ALA A 335 -2.30 21.29 22.10
C ALA A 335 -1.61 20.56 23.25
N ASN A 336 -0.58 21.19 23.80
CA ASN A 336 0.08 20.91 25.09
C ASN A 336 1.18 19.84 25.15
N ASN A 337 2.08 19.73 24.17
CA ASN A 337 3.43 19.27 24.49
C ASN A 337 4.45 20.40 24.22
N SER A 338 4.30 21.53 24.93
CA SER A 338 5.42 22.42 25.17
C SER A 338 6.37 21.68 26.11
N VAL A 339 7.45 21.16 25.55
CA VAL A 339 8.59 20.67 26.31
C VAL A 339 9.16 21.93 27.04
N ALA A 340 8.69 22.17 28.24
CA ALA A 340 9.36 23.05 29.18
C ALA A 340 10.54 22.27 29.76
N ASP A 341 11.71 22.87 29.74
CA ASP A 341 12.94 22.33 30.33
C ASP A 341 12.71 21.83 31.78
N GLY A 342 12.77 20.52 31.97
CA GLY A 342 12.73 19.89 33.29
C GLY A 342 12.03 18.54 33.28
N ASP A 343 12.76 17.43 33.39
CA ASP A 343 12.29 16.05 33.51
C ASP A 343 11.40 15.49 32.36
N ALA A 344 11.70 15.89 31.15
CA ALA A 344 10.97 15.48 29.93
C ALA A 344 10.82 13.95 29.74
N ASP A 345 11.75 13.16 30.27
CA ASP A 345 11.74 11.69 30.15
C ASP A 345 10.66 11.03 31.01
N ASN A 346 10.29 11.62 32.14
CA ASN A 346 9.31 11.03 33.07
C ASN A 346 7.86 11.43 32.72
N GLU A 347 7.64 12.64 32.21
CA GLU A 347 6.32 13.05 31.71
C GLU A 347 5.94 12.33 30.41
N MET A 348 6.90 12.04 29.54
CA MET A 348 6.67 11.34 28.28
C MET A 348 6.22 9.89 28.48
N THR A 349 6.84 9.15 29.38
CA THR A 349 6.52 7.74 29.64
C THR A 349 5.14 7.55 30.27
N ASN A 350 4.61 8.60 30.93
CA ASN A 350 3.29 8.61 31.55
C ASN A 350 2.20 9.20 30.64
N ALA A 351 2.55 9.77 29.50
CA ALA A 351 1.58 10.32 28.55
C ALA A 351 0.66 9.22 28.00
N GLN A 352 -0.66 9.43 28.08
CA GLN A 352 -1.67 8.51 27.58
C GLN A 352 -1.75 8.47 26.05
N SER A 353 -1.26 9.49 25.37
CA SER A 353 -1.29 9.60 23.92
C SER A 353 -0.05 10.31 23.39
N LEU A 354 0.35 9.94 22.18
CA LEU A 354 1.42 10.59 21.47
C LEU A 354 0.93 11.00 20.06
N VAL A 355 1.23 12.24 19.66
CA VAL A 355 0.97 12.75 18.32
C VAL A 355 2.29 13.05 17.64
N VAL A 356 2.51 12.47 16.47
CA VAL A 356 3.75 12.66 15.70
C VAL A 356 3.43 13.11 14.27
N PRO A 357 4.28 13.94 13.63
CA PRO A 357 4.07 14.36 12.25
C PRO A 357 4.28 13.19 11.27
N TRP A 358 5.15 12.26 11.65
CA TRP A 358 5.53 11.10 10.87
C TRP A 358 6.06 9.96 11.77
N CYS A 359 5.90 8.71 11.31
CA CYS A 359 6.57 7.56 11.93
C CYS A 359 6.91 6.48 10.89
N GLY A 360 7.85 5.61 11.22
CA GLY A 360 8.12 4.36 10.50
C GLY A 360 6.95 3.38 10.69
N GLN A 361 5.90 3.53 9.89
CA GLN A 361 4.61 2.87 10.06
C GLN A 361 4.74 1.36 10.31
N LEU A 362 5.59 0.69 9.55
CA LEU A 362 5.74 -0.76 9.66
C LEU A 362 6.39 -1.18 10.98
N ARG A 363 7.37 -0.40 11.48
CA ARG A 363 7.98 -0.64 12.79
C ARG A 363 6.95 -0.48 13.92
N VAL A 364 6.12 0.57 13.83
CA VAL A 364 5.03 0.80 14.79
C VAL A 364 4.02 -0.35 14.75
N LEU A 365 3.59 -0.78 13.56
CA LEU A 365 2.63 -1.87 13.39
C LEU A 365 3.18 -3.25 13.83
N CYS A 366 4.50 -3.42 13.87
CA CYS A 366 5.14 -4.64 14.38
C CYS A 366 5.51 -4.55 15.85
N HIS A 367 5.34 -3.39 16.51
CA HIS A 367 5.66 -3.20 17.91
C HIS A 367 4.67 -3.96 18.82
N SER A 368 5.15 -4.56 19.93
CA SER A 368 4.31 -5.38 20.85
C SER A 368 3.14 -4.61 21.47
N SER A 369 3.25 -3.31 21.66
CA SER A 369 2.17 -2.46 22.20
C SER A 369 1.11 -2.08 21.17
N VAL A 370 1.38 -2.27 19.86
CA VAL A 370 0.50 -1.93 18.73
C VAL A 370 0.17 -3.20 17.93
N GLY A 371 -0.13 -3.10 16.67
CA GLY A 371 -0.23 -4.22 15.74
C GLY A 371 -0.94 -3.89 14.44
N GLY A 372 -0.86 -4.81 13.47
CA GLY A 372 -1.47 -4.73 12.14
C GLY A 372 -1.70 -6.13 11.55
N VAL A 373 -2.26 -6.27 10.33
CA VAL A 373 -2.59 -7.58 9.71
C VAL A 373 -1.38 -8.51 9.68
N TYR A 374 -0.21 -8.01 9.28
CA TYR A 374 1.03 -8.79 9.30
C TYR A 374 1.47 -9.17 10.72
N ALA A 375 1.15 -8.34 11.70
CA ALA A 375 1.38 -8.62 13.12
C ALA A 375 0.24 -9.43 13.78
N GLY A 376 -0.88 -9.65 13.08
CA GLY A 376 -2.01 -10.44 13.54
C GLY A 376 -2.94 -9.69 14.50
N VAL A 377 -3.06 -8.38 14.32
CA VAL A 377 -3.90 -7.54 15.17
C VAL A 377 -5.13 -7.03 14.40
N PRO A 378 -6.29 -7.04 15.04
CA PRO A 378 -7.52 -6.47 14.49
C PRO A 378 -7.39 -5.00 14.11
N MET A 379 -8.29 -4.51 13.25
CA MET A 379 -8.24 -3.15 12.71
C MET A 379 -9.56 -2.40 12.91
N LEU A 380 -9.46 -1.09 13.21
CA LEU A 380 -10.56 -0.15 13.06
C LEU A 380 -10.48 0.51 11.68
N THR A 381 -11.59 0.54 10.96
CA THR A 381 -11.67 1.14 9.63
C THR A 381 -12.46 2.44 9.66
N PHE A 382 -11.91 3.46 9.00
CA PHE A 382 -12.52 4.77 8.79
C PHE A 382 -12.36 5.15 7.30
N PRO A 383 -13.18 4.57 6.40
CA PRO A 383 -13.03 4.80 4.97
C PRO A 383 -13.44 6.22 4.59
N VAL A 384 -12.54 6.96 3.94
CA VAL A 384 -12.77 8.35 3.50
C VAL A 384 -13.14 8.40 2.01
N SER A 385 -12.37 7.72 1.14
CA SER A 385 -12.55 7.80 -0.30
C SER A 385 -11.80 6.67 -1.05
N MET A 386 -11.81 6.70 -2.36
CA MET A 386 -11.15 5.80 -3.30
C MET A 386 -11.64 4.34 -3.12
N GLU A 387 -10.72 3.39 -2.94
CA GLU A 387 -11.03 1.97 -2.68
C GLU A 387 -11.26 1.65 -1.19
N GLN A 388 -11.10 2.63 -0.30
CA GLN A 388 -11.19 2.42 1.15
C GLN A 388 -12.55 1.87 1.62
N PRO A 389 -13.73 2.28 1.07
CA PRO A 389 -15.02 1.67 1.43
C PRO A 389 -15.01 0.16 1.18
N PHE A 390 -14.48 -0.28 0.04
CA PHE A 390 -14.38 -1.69 -0.29
C PHE A 390 -13.34 -2.41 0.60
N ASN A 391 -12.18 -1.80 0.86
CA ASN A 391 -11.19 -2.36 1.79
C ASN A 391 -11.77 -2.52 3.21
N SER A 392 -12.59 -1.57 3.65
CA SER A 392 -13.32 -1.67 4.92
C SER A 392 -14.28 -2.86 4.93
N LYS A 393 -14.98 -3.11 3.83
CA LYS A 393 -15.87 -4.28 3.68
C LYS A 393 -15.08 -5.59 3.76
N LEU A 394 -13.93 -5.70 3.08
CA LEU A 394 -13.07 -6.87 3.19
C LEU A 394 -12.64 -7.13 4.65
N ILE A 395 -12.17 -6.11 5.35
CA ILE A 395 -11.68 -6.22 6.73
C ILE A 395 -12.79 -6.63 7.70
N VAL A 396 -13.97 -5.99 7.58
CA VAL A 396 -15.05 -6.10 8.56
C VAL A 396 -15.99 -7.27 8.25
N ASP A 397 -16.42 -7.37 6.99
CA ASP A 397 -17.49 -8.29 6.61
C ASP A 397 -16.94 -9.64 6.12
N ASP A 398 -15.87 -9.64 5.31
CA ASP A 398 -15.33 -10.86 4.71
C ASP A 398 -14.29 -11.54 5.62
N TRP A 399 -13.25 -10.80 5.99
CA TRP A 399 -12.18 -11.34 6.83
C TRP A 399 -12.55 -11.36 8.30
N LYS A 400 -13.47 -10.50 8.72
CA LYS A 400 -13.95 -10.37 10.11
C LYS A 400 -12.80 -10.19 11.11
N ILE A 401 -11.85 -9.33 10.75
CA ILE A 401 -10.67 -8.97 11.55
C ILE A 401 -10.69 -7.51 11.99
N GLY A 402 -11.84 -6.86 11.94
CA GLY A 402 -11.95 -5.46 12.31
C GLY A 402 -13.37 -5.00 12.56
N MET A 403 -13.45 -3.74 12.95
CA MET A 403 -14.70 -3.02 13.16
C MET A 403 -14.70 -1.73 12.34
N ARG A 404 -15.89 -1.27 11.94
CA ARG A 404 -16.08 -0.03 11.20
C ARG A 404 -16.50 1.08 12.17
N VAL A 405 -15.73 2.18 12.19
CA VAL A 405 -16.09 3.37 12.97
C VAL A 405 -17.19 4.14 12.27
N MET A 406 -17.09 4.29 10.94
CA MET A 406 -18.07 5.00 10.11
C MET A 406 -18.94 4.00 9.36
N LYS A 407 -20.26 4.03 9.59
CA LYS A 407 -21.24 3.14 8.93
C LYS A 407 -21.84 3.74 7.65
N GLU A 408 -21.89 5.07 7.55
CA GLU A 408 -22.47 5.81 6.44
C GLU A 408 -21.54 6.97 6.08
N ASN A 409 -21.71 7.55 4.90
CA ASN A 409 -20.90 8.69 4.44
C ASN A 409 -21.36 10.00 5.12
N ARG A 410 -21.42 10.00 6.46
CA ARG A 410 -21.83 11.12 7.32
C ARG A 410 -20.75 11.46 8.32
N MET A 411 -20.83 12.66 8.89
CA MET A 411 -19.96 13.04 10.00
C MET A 411 -20.21 12.13 11.21
N VAL A 412 -19.16 11.47 11.67
CA VAL A 412 -19.18 10.62 12.86
C VAL A 412 -18.88 11.49 14.07
N LYS A 413 -19.74 11.43 15.07
CA LYS A 413 -19.63 12.23 16.28
C LYS A 413 -18.66 11.61 17.29
N ARG A 414 -18.05 12.46 18.13
CA ARG A 414 -17.06 12.07 19.13
C ARG A 414 -17.53 10.96 20.05
N GLU A 415 -18.79 10.97 20.43
CA GLU A 415 -19.37 9.96 21.31
C GLU A 415 -19.40 8.58 20.64
N GLU A 416 -19.70 8.51 19.34
CA GLU A 416 -19.70 7.27 18.56
C GLU A 416 -18.27 6.75 18.38
N ILE A 417 -17.31 7.64 18.15
CA ILE A 417 -15.90 7.32 18.03
C ILE A 417 -15.38 6.78 19.36
N ALA A 418 -15.63 7.50 20.46
CA ALA A 418 -15.21 7.08 21.80
C ALA A 418 -15.77 5.71 22.17
N MET A 419 -17.06 5.49 21.94
CA MET A 419 -17.74 4.22 22.22
C MET A 419 -17.12 3.08 21.38
N THR A 420 -16.91 3.29 20.08
CA THR A 420 -16.36 2.27 19.18
C THR A 420 -14.92 1.94 19.53
N VAL A 421 -14.09 2.97 19.78
CA VAL A 421 -12.69 2.81 20.18
C VAL A 421 -12.58 2.10 21.53
N THR A 422 -13.40 2.50 22.51
CA THR A 422 -13.42 1.85 23.82
C THR A 422 -13.84 0.39 23.70
N LYS A 423 -14.93 0.11 22.95
CA LYS A 423 -15.36 -1.27 22.67
C LYS A 423 -14.23 -2.08 22.05
N PHE A 424 -13.57 -1.55 21.03
CA PHE A 424 -12.50 -2.23 20.31
C PHE A 424 -11.27 -2.52 21.16
N MET A 425 -10.84 -1.57 22.00
CA MET A 425 -9.65 -1.73 22.84
C MET A 425 -9.91 -2.46 24.16
N ASN A 426 -11.13 -2.35 24.69
CA ASN A 426 -11.58 -3.09 25.88
C ASN A 426 -12.08 -4.51 25.54
N LEU A 427 -11.65 -5.06 24.41
CA LEU A 427 -11.92 -6.44 24.03
C LEU A 427 -11.31 -7.35 25.12
N ASN A 428 -12.00 -7.46 26.27
CA ASN A 428 -11.61 -8.33 27.37
C ASN A 428 -11.45 -9.76 26.85
N ALA A 429 -10.52 -10.49 27.42
CA ALA A 429 -10.21 -11.86 27.03
C ALA A 429 -11.43 -12.82 27.06
N ASP A 430 -12.56 -12.38 27.60
CA ASP A 430 -13.75 -13.20 27.83
C ASP A 430 -14.87 -13.01 26.78
N ASP A 431 -14.83 -11.95 25.94
CA ASP A 431 -15.77 -11.77 24.86
C ASP A 431 -15.46 -12.67 23.65
N GLU A 432 -16.38 -13.56 23.26
CA GLU A 432 -16.19 -14.56 22.22
C GLU A 432 -15.95 -13.91 20.83
N GLU A 433 -16.69 -12.84 20.48
CA GLU A 433 -16.53 -12.11 19.24
C GLU A 433 -15.08 -11.59 19.08
N SER A 434 -14.52 -11.08 20.16
CA SER A 434 -13.17 -10.55 20.23
C SER A 434 -12.10 -11.62 20.12
N LYS A 435 -12.30 -12.76 20.78
CA LYS A 435 -11.41 -13.93 20.67
C LYS A 435 -11.36 -14.44 19.24
N GLU A 436 -12.52 -14.58 18.60
CA GLU A 436 -12.62 -15.00 17.22
C GLU A 436 -11.98 -14.00 16.23
N MET A 437 -12.19 -12.68 16.43
CA MET A 437 -11.57 -11.64 15.61
C MET A 437 -10.04 -11.73 15.69
N ARG A 438 -9.48 -11.85 16.88
CA ARG A 438 -8.03 -12.03 17.10
C ARG A 438 -7.51 -13.34 16.51
N ALA A 439 -8.24 -14.43 16.67
CA ALA A 439 -7.87 -15.72 16.09
C ALA A 439 -7.80 -15.64 14.56
N ARG A 440 -8.78 -14.97 13.92
CA ARG A 440 -8.77 -14.73 12.47
C ARG A 440 -7.60 -13.84 12.06
N ALA A 441 -7.33 -12.74 12.76
CA ALA A 441 -6.17 -11.89 12.49
C ALA A 441 -4.83 -12.65 12.61
N ASN A 442 -4.68 -13.49 13.64
CA ASN A 442 -3.51 -14.36 13.78
C ASN A 442 -3.37 -15.40 12.66
N LYS A 443 -4.49 -15.90 12.12
CA LYS A 443 -4.48 -16.79 10.94
C LYS A 443 -3.91 -16.07 9.72
N PHE A 444 -4.27 -14.83 9.47
CA PHE A 444 -3.69 -14.02 8.38
C PHE A 444 -2.20 -13.73 8.61
N LYS A 445 -1.77 -13.46 9.84
CA LYS A 445 -0.35 -13.37 10.20
C LYS A 445 0.42 -14.63 9.82
N THR A 446 -0.10 -15.78 10.20
CA THR A 446 0.53 -17.07 9.89
C THR A 446 0.58 -17.31 8.40
N SER A 447 -0.53 -17.09 7.70
CA SER A 447 -0.65 -17.26 6.26
C SER A 447 0.30 -16.35 5.48
N SER A 448 0.39 -15.06 5.85
CA SER A 448 1.28 -14.10 5.20
C SER A 448 2.77 -14.45 5.36
N ARG A 449 3.15 -14.97 6.54
CA ARG A 449 4.52 -15.45 6.79
C ARG A 449 4.83 -16.72 6.01
N GLN A 450 3.87 -17.65 5.94
CA GLN A 450 4.00 -18.87 5.14
C GLN A 450 4.15 -18.55 3.64
N ALA A 451 3.41 -17.56 3.12
CA ALA A 451 3.54 -17.14 1.73
C ALA A 451 4.96 -16.64 1.38
N LEU A 452 5.65 -16.02 2.32
CA LEU A 452 7.04 -15.53 2.15
C LEU A 452 8.12 -16.58 2.47
N ALA A 453 7.76 -17.73 3.06
CA ALA A 453 8.71 -18.81 3.33
C ALA A 453 9.31 -19.38 2.03
N ASN A 454 10.43 -20.12 2.12
CA ASN A 454 11.18 -20.61 0.95
C ASN A 454 10.35 -21.39 -0.08
N SER A 455 9.30 -22.10 0.35
CA SER A 455 8.35 -22.83 -0.53
C SER A 455 6.96 -22.21 -0.53
N GLY A 456 6.82 -20.98 -0.03
CA GLY A 456 5.55 -20.29 0.04
C GLY A 456 5.07 -19.81 -1.33
N SER A 457 3.78 -19.50 -1.42
CA SER A 457 3.11 -19.08 -2.66
C SER A 457 3.77 -17.86 -3.30
N SER A 458 4.07 -16.83 -2.52
CA SER A 458 4.68 -15.59 -3.02
C SER A 458 6.11 -15.79 -3.47
N THR A 459 6.92 -16.53 -2.69
CA THR A 459 8.29 -16.86 -3.07
C THR A 459 8.33 -17.67 -4.36
N THR A 460 7.45 -18.67 -4.49
CA THR A 460 7.30 -19.49 -5.70
C THR A 460 6.86 -18.62 -6.89
N ASN A 461 5.91 -17.70 -6.71
CA ASN A 461 5.46 -16.78 -7.76
C ASN A 461 6.58 -15.84 -8.22
N VAL A 462 7.39 -15.30 -7.31
CA VAL A 462 8.56 -14.49 -7.68
C VAL A 462 9.56 -15.31 -8.49
N ASP A 463 9.84 -16.56 -8.10
CA ASP A 463 10.73 -17.43 -8.83
C ASP A 463 10.19 -17.81 -10.22
N HIS A 464 8.87 -18.04 -10.35
CA HIS A 464 8.20 -18.25 -11.64
C HIS A 464 8.23 -16.99 -12.50
N PHE A 465 7.96 -15.81 -11.92
CA PHE A 465 8.06 -14.53 -12.61
C PHE A 465 9.46 -14.31 -13.19
N ILE A 466 10.50 -14.52 -12.39
CA ILE A 466 11.90 -14.38 -12.87
C ILE A 466 12.14 -15.34 -14.02
N ARG A 467 11.83 -16.63 -13.87
CA ARG A 467 12.10 -17.63 -14.91
C ARG A 467 11.29 -17.41 -16.18
N ASN A 468 9.99 -17.14 -16.06
CA ASN A 468 9.08 -17.17 -17.20
C ASN A 468 8.94 -15.81 -17.89
N ILE A 469 9.23 -14.71 -17.18
CA ILE A 469 8.99 -13.37 -17.68
C ILE A 469 10.31 -12.63 -17.94
N LEU A 470 11.24 -12.65 -17.00
CA LEU A 470 12.51 -11.93 -17.14
C LEU A 470 13.56 -12.70 -17.93
N GLN A 471 13.64 -14.02 -17.77
CA GLN A 471 14.69 -14.84 -18.41
C GLN A 471 14.30 -15.40 -19.77
N TYR A 472 13.00 -15.49 -20.09
CA TYR A 472 12.49 -15.94 -21.39
C TYR A 472 12.35 -14.74 -22.34
N HIS A 473 13.46 -14.39 -23.01
CA HIS A 473 13.45 -13.69 -24.29
C HIS A 473 14.33 -14.51 -25.24
N SER A 474 13.66 -15.40 -25.99
CA SER A 474 14.23 -16.04 -27.17
C SER A 474 14.22 -15.06 -28.34
#